data_c9727bde1c9cfe6343b74dc5afeed57f
#
_entry.id   c9727bde1c9cfe6343b74dc5afeed57f
#
_cell.length_a   1.000
_cell.length_b   1.000
_cell.length_c   1.000
_cell.angle_alpha   90.00
_cell.angle_beta   90.00
_cell.angle_gamma   90.00
#
_symmetry.space_group_name_H-M   'P 1'
#
loop_
_entity.id
_entity.type
_entity.pdbx_description
1 polymer ?
#
loop_
_entity_poly.entity_id
_entity_poly.type
_entity_poly.pdbx_seq_one_letter_code
_entity_poly.pdbx_strand_id
1 'polypeptide(L)'
;RRLLQEYHSLRIGKVVMMATPHHGAEMVRVFDNVFLRKLFLGVPGRQINISDKSYVHGLDKKVKYDLGIISGNKSINPLSFFLIKGKNDGFVSVDRTKLDGMKGHTVIHSSHHGMLVNGRAINKTISFLRRGEF
;
A
#
# COMPACT_ATOMS: atom_id res chain seq x y z
N ARG A 1 9.44 4.15 3.51
CA ARG A 1 10.18 2.94 3.94
C ARG A 1 11.67 3.11 3.72
N ARG A 2 12.14 3.45 2.52
CA ARG A 2 13.57 3.59 2.22
C ARG A 2 14.27 4.55 3.17
N LEU A 3 13.75 5.74 3.39
CA LEU A 3 14.29 6.69 4.35
C LEU A 3 14.49 6.06 5.73
N LEU A 4 13.49 5.32 6.22
CA LEU A 4 13.49 4.67 7.53
C LEU A 4 14.44 3.46 7.59
N GLN A 5 14.76 2.90 6.45
CA GLN A 5 15.73 1.80 6.30
C GLN A 5 17.17 2.32 6.24
N GLU A 6 17.41 3.45 5.58
CA GLU A 6 18.73 4.04 5.41
C GLU A 6 19.19 4.87 6.62
N TYR A 7 18.27 5.50 7.32
CA TYR A 7 18.57 6.39 8.45
C TYR A 7 18.14 5.78 9.80
N HIS A 8 18.93 4.86 10.31
CA HIS A 8 18.67 4.16 11.58
C HIS A 8 18.67 5.06 12.82
N SER A 9 19.27 6.25 12.73
CA SER A 9 19.33 7.23 13.83
C SER A 9 18.04 8.04 14.00
N LEU A 10 17.10 7.96 13.05
CA LEU A 10 15.84 8.69 13.14
C LEU A 10 14.96 8.11 14.25
N ARG A 11 14.60 8.96 15.21
CA ARG A 11 13.56 8.62 16.19
C ARG A 11 12.21 8.69 15.49
N ILE A 12 11.68 7.52 15.16
CA ILE A 12 10.39 7.40 14.47
C ILE A 12 9.35 7.08 15.53
N GLY A 13 8.27 7.86 15.53
CA GLY A 13 7.07 7.52 16.28
C GLY A 13 6.25 6.42 15.57
N LYS A 14 4.95 6.43 15.80
CA LYS A 14 4.04 5.51 15.12
C LYS A 14 3.84 5.93 13.66
N VAL A 15 3.74 4.96 12.76
CA VAL A 15 3.56 5.17 11.31
C VAL A 15 2.26 4.50 10.88
N VAL A 16 1.48 5.17 10.04
CA VAL A 16 0.32 4.56 9.37
C VAL A 16 0.54 4.60 7.86
N MET A 17 0.34 3.47 7.21
CA MET A 17 0.39 3.34 5.75
C MET A 17 -0.98 2.90 5.23
N MET A 18 -1.50 3.63 4.23
CA MET A 18 -2.81 3.35 3.62
C MET A 18 -2.63 2.79 2.21
N ALA A 19 -3.19 1.62 1.96
CA ALA A 19 -3.22 0.94 0.66
C ALA A 19 -1.86 0.87 -0.05
N THR A 20 -0.76 0.81 0.70
CA THR A 20 0.58 0.82 0.13
C THR A 20 0.93 -0.57 -0.42
N PRO A 21 1.34 -0.69 -1.69
CA PRO A 21 1.67 -1.97 -2.32
C PRO A 21 3.07 -2.45 -1.92
N HIS A 22 3.22 -3.00 -0.73
CA HIS A 22 4.52 -3.43 -0.19
C HIS A 22 5.17 -4.58 -0.96
N HIS A 23 4.35 -5.37 -1.66
CA HIS A 23 4.79 -6.48 -2.54
C HIS A 23 4.49 -6.19 -4.02
N GLY A 24 4.44 -4.91 -4.41
CA GLY A 24 4.05 -4.45 -5.74
C GLY A 24 2.54 -4.47 -5.95
N ALA A 25 2.07 -3.69 -6.91
CA ALA A 25 0.65 -3.60 -7.26
C ALA A 25 0.36 -4.48 -8.48
N GLU A 26 -0.65 -5.35 -8.35
CA GLU A 26 -1.07 -6.23 -9.46
C GLU A 26 -1.53 -5.44 -10.68
N MET A 27 -2.23 -4.33 -10.47
CA MET A 27 -2.70 -3.47 -11.56
C MET A 27 -1.57 -2.92 -12.43
N VAL A 28 -0.35 -2.78 -11.90
CA VAL A 28 0.78 -2.29 -12.71
C VAL A 28 1.18 -3.27 -13.80
N ARG A 29 0.93 -4.56 -13.64
CA ARG A 29 1.17 -5.58 -14.68
C ARG A 29 0.38 -5.35 -15.97
N VAL A 30 -0.83 -4.80 -15.85
CA VAL A 30 -1.69 -4.50 -17.02
C VAL A 30 -1.09 -3.40 -17.89
N PHE A 31 -0.29 -2.55 -17.26
CA PHE A 31 0.38 -1.44 -17.90
C PHE A 31 1.81 -1.76 -18.36
N ASP A 32 2.14 -3.05 -18.52
CA ASP A 32 3.40 -3.46 -19.17
C ASP A 32 3.47 -3.01 -20.65
N ASN A 33 2.30 -2.69 -21.24
CA ASN A 33 2.28 -1.89 -22.46
C ASN A 33 2.76 -0.46 -22.14
N VAL A 34 3.95 -0.13 -22.64
CA VAL A 34 4.67 1.13 -22.37
C VAL A 34 3.80 2.38 -22.60
N PHE A 35 2.88 2.33 -23.55
CA PHE A 35 1.98 3.44 -23.88
C PHE A 35 0.92 3.67 -22.80
N LEU A 36 0.21 2.62 -22.37
CA LEU A 36 -0.81 2.71 -21.32
C LEU A 36 -0.20 3.12 -19.97
N ARG A 37 1.00 2.61 -19.65
CA ARG A 37 1.74 2.98 -18.45
C ARG A 37 2.09 4.47 -18.44
N LYS A 38 2.57 5.01 -19.56
CA LYS A 38 2.92 6.44 -19.67
C LYS A 38 1.71 7.34 -19.51
N LEU A 39 0.55 6.89 -20.03
CA LEU A 39 -0.70 7.66 -20.01
C LEU A 39 -1.32 7.70 -18.59
N PHE A 40 -1.32 6.58 -17.85
CA PHE A 40 -2.05 6.45 -16.59
C PHE A 40 -1.19 6.51 -15.31
N LEU A 41 0.08 6.12 -15.36
CA LEU A 41 0.93 5.99 -14.17
C LEU A 41 2.16 6.90 -14.17
N GLY A 42 2.53 7.47 -15.31
CA GLY A 42 3.71 8.32 -15.40
C GLY A 42 4.99 7.67 -14.84
N VAL A 43 5.90 8.50 -14.30
CA VAL A 43 7.18 8.05 -13.72
C VAL A 43 7.02 7.14 -12.49
N PRO A 44 6.09 7.39 -11.54
CA PRO A 44 5.92 6.53 -10.36
C PRO A 44 5.57 5.08 -10.69
N GLY A 45 4.88 4.81 -11.81
CA GLY A 45 4.49 3.46 -12.20
C GLY A 45 5.65 2.49 -12.41
N ARG A 46 6.85 3.01 -12.74
CA ARG A 46 8.07 2.18 -12.86
C ARG A 46 8.59 1.66 -11.53
N GLN A 47 8.34 2.40 -10.45
CA GLN A 47 8.89 2.10 -9.12
C GLN A 47 8.07 1.07 -8.34
N ILE A 48 6.80 0.89 -8.69
CA ILE A 48 5.87 0.00 -7.97
C ILE A 48 5.50 -1.29 -8.73
N ASN A 49 6.23 -1.59 -9.81
CA ASN A 49 6.03 -2.82 -10.57
C ASN A 49 6.38 -4.07 -9.74
N ILE A 50 5.78 -5.22 -10.08
CA ILE A 50 6.03 -6.52 -9.44
C ILE A 50 7.34 -7.16 -9.93
N SER A 51 7.99 -6.62 -10.96
CA SER A 51 9.25 -7.17 -11.48
C SER A 51 10.35 -7.17 -10.42
N ASP A 52 11.24 -8.15 -10.45
CA ASP A 52 12.37 -8.29 -9.51
C ASP A 52 13.32 -7.07 -9.50
N LYS A 53 13.29 -6.26 -10.55
CA LYS A 53 14.02 -5.00 -10.67
C LYS A 53 13.26 -3.80 -10.09
N SER A 54 12.08 -4.00 -9.51
CA SER A 54 11.32 -2.89 -8.95
C SER A 54 11.92 -2.43 -7.63
N TYR A 55 11.81 -1.15 -7.38
CA TYR A 55 12.27 -0.49 -6.17
C TYR A 55 11.69 -1.12 -4.89
N VAL A 56 10.47 -1.65 -4.97
CA VAL A 56 9.76 -2.25 -3.82
C VAL A 56 10.45 -3.52 -3.33
N HIS A 57 11.06 -4.31 -4.24
CA HIS A 57 11.76 -5.56 -3.88
C HIS A 57 13.10 -5.32 -3.16
N GLY A 58 13.71 -4.13 -3.31
CA GLY A 58 14.90 -3.73 -2.56
C GLY A 58 14.62 -3.24 -1.13
N LEU A 59 13.36 -3.18 -0.73
CA LEU A 59 12.99 -2.72 0.61
C LEU A 59 12.86 -3.89 1.58
N ASP A 60 13.30 -3.68 2.85
CA ASP A 60 13.17 -4.68 3.91
C ASP A 60 11.75 -5.22 4.02
N LYS A 61 11.62 -6.53 4.10
CA LYS A 61 10.32 -7.20 4.27
C LYS A 61 9.76 -7.03 5.68
N LYS A 62 10.62 -6.80 6.66
CA LYS A 62 10.27 -6.61 8.07
C LYS A 62 10.55 -5.18 8.53
N VAL A 63 9.62 -4.61 9.27
CA VAL A 63 9.75 -3.27 9.87
C VAL A 63 10.09 -3.37 11.35
N LYS A 64 10.85 -2.38 11.87
CA LYS A 64 11.31 -2.30 13.27
C LYS A 64 10.67 -1.13 14.03
N TYR A 65 9.64 -0.53 13.49
CA TYR A 65 8.91 0.59 14.09
C TYR A 65 7.43 0.27 14.19
N ASP A 66 6.70 0.98 15.03
CA ASP A 66 5.26 0.80 15.23
C ASP A 66 4.50 1.16 13.96
N LEU A 67 4.19 0.16 13.15
CA LEU A 67 3.50 0.30 11.87
C LEU A 67 2.06 -0.21 11.95
N GLY A 68 1.10 0.68 11.64
CA GLY A 68 -0.28 0.34 11.33
C GLY A 68 -0.53 0.36 9.83
N ILE A 69 -1.27 -0.60 9.32
CA ILE A 69 -1.64 -0.66 7.90
C ILE A 69 -3.16 -0.66 7.74
N ILE A 70 -3.66 0.24 6.90
CA ILE A 70 -5.07 0.32 6.51
C ILE A 70 -5.20 -0.11 5.06
N SER A 71 -6.03 -1.11 4.80
CA SER A 71 -6.31 -1.63 3.45
C SER A 71 -7.75 -1.36 3.04
N GLY A 72 -7.99 -1.17 1.75
CA GLY A 72 -9.33 -1.10 1.18
C GLY A 72 -9.78 -2.44 0.60
N ASN A 73 -11.09 -2.68 0.59
CA ASN A 73 -11.66 -3.89 -0.01
C ASN A 73 -12.82 -3.62 -0.97
N LYS A 74 -13.00 -2.38 -1.41
CA LYS A 74 -14.03 -2.00 -2.40
C LYS A 74 -13.36 -1.67 -3.73
N SER A 75 -13.42 -2.58 -4.69
CA SER A 75 -13.03 -2.25 -6.05
C SER A 75 -14.18 -1.56 -6.79
N ILE A 76 -13.85 -0.45 -7.44
CA ILE A 76 -14.71 0.23 -8.42
C ILE A 76 -14.18 0.06 -9.84
N ASN A 77 -13.05 -0.62 -10.00
CA ASN A 77 -12.40 -0.85 -11.28
C ASN A 77 -12.76 -2.25 -11.81
N PRO A 78 -13.52 -2.39 -12.91
CA PRO A 78 -13.91 -3.70 -13.42
C PRO A 78 -12.73 -4.57 -13.82
N LEU A 79 -11.61 -4.00 -14.27
CA LEU A 79 -10.41 -4.76 -14.62
C LEU A 79 -9.80 -5.45 -13.40
N SER A 80 -9.97 -4.90 -12.21
CA SER A 80 -9.42 -5.50 -10.99
C SER A 80 -10.02 -6.86 -10.66
N PHE A 81 -11.26 -7.15 -11.08
CA PHE A 81 -11.89 -8.45 -10.90
C PHE A 81 -11.15 -9.58 -11.64
N PHE A 82 -10.55 -9.25 -12.77
CA PHE A 82 -9.82 -10.22 -13.59
C PHE A 82 -8.34 -10.32 -13.20
N LEU A 83 -7.77 -9.24 -12.66
CA LEU A 83 -6.33 -9.06 -12.50
C LEU A 83 -5.84 -9.24 -11.07
N ILE A 84 -6.71 -8.94 -10.09
CA ILE A 84 -6.36 -8.99 -8.68
C ILE A 84 -7.17 -10.10 -8.01
N LYS A 85 -6.47 -11.13 -7.53
CA LYS A 85 -7.12 -12.21 -6.77
C LYS A 85 -7.44 -11.74 -5.35
N GLY A 86 -8.64 -12.06 -4.88
CA GLY A 86 -9.10 -11.78 -3.52
C GLY A 86 -9.57 -10.36 -3.30
N LYS A 87 -9.69 -9.99 -2.01
CA LYS A 87 -10.17 -8.66 -1.61
C LYS A 87 -9.16 -7.58 -2.00
N ASN A 88 -9.63 -6.54 -2.68
CA ASN A 88 -8.78 -5.45 -3.16
C ASN A 88 -9.56 -4.12 -3.21
N ASP A 89 -8.83 -3.03 -3.31
CA ASP A 89 -9.35 -1.67 -3.39
C ASP A 89 -9.48 -1.12 -4.83
N GLY A 90 -9.24 -2.00 -5.81
CA GLY A 90 -9.21 -1.67 -7.24
C GLY A 90 -7.80 -1.53 -7.82
N PHE A 91 -6.75 -1.45 -6.98
CA PHE A 91 -5.35 -1.31 -7.39
C PHE A 91 -4.43 -2.29 -6.68
N VAL A 92 -4.66 -2.54 -5.40
CA VAL A 92 -3.81 -3.38 -4.55
C VAL A 92 -4.67 -4.38 -3.80
N SER A 93 -4.26 -5.65 -3.76
CA SER A 93 -4.91 -6.64 -2.91
C SER A 93 -4.57 -6.39 -1.44
N VAL A 94 -5.51 -6.72 -0.55
CA VAL A 94 -5.34 -6.62 0.91
C VAL A 94 -4.07 -7.34 1.37
N ASP A 95 -3.77 -8.50 0.79
CA ASP A 95 -2.59 -9.29 1.18
C ASP A 95 -1.27 -8.61 0.81
N ARG A 96 -1.21 -7.89 -0.32
CA ARG A 96 0.00 -7.18 -0.73
C ARG A 96 0.27 -5.90 0.04
N THR A 97 -0.66 -5.46 0.86
CA THR A 97 -0.43 -4.35 1.78
C THR A 97 0.23 -4.76 3.08
N LYS A 98 0.22 -6.05 3.44
CA LYS A 98 0.77 -6.54 4.70
C LYS A 98 2.30 -6.52 4.69
N LEU A 99 2.89 -6.34 5.87
CA LEU A 99 4.33 -6.39 6.10
C LEU A 99 4.63 -7.12 7.39
N ASP A 100 5.71 -7.89 7.38
CA ASP A 100 6.20 -8.53 8.59
C ASP A 100 6.64 -7.47 9.62
N GLY A 101 6.29 -7.70 10.87
CA GLY A 101 6.54 -6.75 11.97
C GLY A 101 5.57 -5.58 12.04
N MET A 102 4.54 -5.52 11.20
CA MET A 102 3.45 -4.56 11.41
C MET A 102 2.76 -4.82 12.76
N LYS A 103 2.47 -3.75 13.50
CA LYS A 103 1.81 -3.82 14.80
C LYS A 103 0.30 -4.00 14.69
N GLY A 104 -0.30 -3.45 13.64
CA GLY A 104 -1.74 -3.56 13.40
C GLY A 104 -2.09 -3.51 11.93
N HIS A 105 -3.17 -4.23 11.56
CA HIS A 105 -3.73 -4.22 10.22
C HIS A 105 -5.25 -4.12 10.31
N THR A 106 -5.85 -3.23 9.54
CA THR A 106 -7.32 -3.10 9.47
C THR A 106 -7.76 -2.96 8.01
N VAL A 107 -8.94 -3.49 7.72
CA VAL A 107 -9.55 -3.43 6.38
C VAL A 107 -10.82 -2.59 6.47
N ILE A 108 -10.94 -1.62 5.59
CA ILE A 108 -12.12 -0.76 5.49
C ILE A 108 -12.81 -0.90 4.13
N HIS A 109 -14.12 -0.68 4.11
CA HIS A 109 -14.88 -0.71 2.86
C HIS A 109 -14.69 0.60 2.10
N SER A 110 -13.58 0.68 1.36
CA SER A 110 -13.19 1.84 0.57
C SER A 110 -12.40 1.43 -0.66
N SER A 111 -12.50 2.22 -1.72
CA SER A 111 -11.63 2.12 -2.88
C SER A 111 -10.29 2.80 -2.61
N HIS A 112 -9.31 2.54 -3.46
CA HIS A 112 -7.95 3.09 -3.33
C HIS A 112 -7.94 4.62 -3.15
N HIS A 113 -8.53 5.34 -4.08
CA HIS A 113 -8.61 6.81 -4.01
C HIS A 113 -9.59 7.30 -2.93
N GLY A 114 -10.71 6.59 -2.74
CA GLY A 114 -11.71 6.94 -1.74
C GLY A 114 -11.19 6.84 -0.30
N MET A 115 -10.10 6.09 -0.08
CA MET A 115 -9.51 5.94 1.26
C MET A 115 -9.01 7.25 1.84
N LEU A 116 -8.52 8.18 1.02
CA LEU A 116 -7.97 9.46 1.46
C LEU A 116 -9.02 10.40 2.08
N VAL A 117 -10.28 10.23 1.68
CA VAL A 117 -11.41 11.04 2.17
C VAL A 117 -12.39 10.23 3.02
N ASN A 118 -12.07 8.98 3.33
CA ASN A 118 -12.91 8.10 4.11
C ASN A 118 -12.78 8.40 5.61
N GLY A 119 -13.87 8.84 6.24
CA GLY A 119 -13.87 9.20 7.66
C GLY A 119 -13.44 8.06 8.60
N ARG A 120 -13.73 6.79 8.24
CA ARG A 120 -13.27 5.63 9.01
C ARG A 120 -11.75 5.47 8.91
N ALA A 121 -11.17 5.66 7.70
CA ALA A 121 -9.72 5.62 7.53
C ALA A 121 -9.03 6.73 8.32
N ILE A 122 -9.56 7.94 8.28
CA ILE A 122 -9.05 9.09 9.03
C ILE A 122 -9.08 8.80 10.53
N ASN A 123 -10.22 8.36 11.06
CA ASN A 123 -10.37 8.05 12.49
C ASN A 123 -9.44 6.91 12.94
N LYS A 124 -9.31 5.86 12.14
CA LYS A 124 -8.37 4.75 12.40
C LYS A 124 -6.91 5.24 12.38
N THR A 125 -6.56 6.11 11.44
CA THR A 125 -5.23 6.72 11.40
C THR A 125 -4.93 7.51 12.67
N ILE A 126 -5.84 8.38 13.09
CA ILE A 126 -5.69 9.18 14.31
C ILE A 126 -5.58 8.25 15.54
N SER A 127 -6.44 7.22 15.62
CA SER A 127 -6.41 6.23 16.71
C SER A 127 -5.02 5.58 16.80
N PHE A 128 -4.52 5.05 15.70
CA PHE A 128 -3.23 4.36 15.70
C PHE A 128 -2.06 5.30 16.04
N LEU A 129 -2.03 6.50 15.48
CA LEU A 129 -0.97 7.48 15.78
C LEU A 129 -0.96 7.88 17.27
N ARG A 130 -2.12 7.97 17.91
CA ARG A 130 -2.24 8.30 19.34
C ARG A 130 -1.95 7.11 20.24
N ARG A 131 -2.62 5.98 20.02
CA ARG A 131 -2.66 4.84 20.94
C ARG A 131 -1.78 3.65 20.52
N GLY A 132 -1.42 3.54 19.23
CA GLY A 132 -0.70 2.39 18.68
C GLY A 132 -1.61 1.20 18.31
N GLU A 133 -2.93 1.44 18.21
CA GLU A 133 -3.96 0.46 17.85
C GLU A 133 -5.08 1.12 17.04
N PHE A 134 -5.80 0.30 16.22
CA PHE A 134 -6.91 0.77 15.39
C PHE A 134 -8.26 0.75 16.10
#